data_821c1efeec48886b3fd5962b37ffdb76
#
_entry.id   821c1efeec48886b3fd5962b37ffdb76
#
_cell.length_a   1.000
_cell.length_b   1.000
_cell.length_c   1.000
_cell.angle_alpha   90.00
_cell.angle_beta   90.00
_cell.angle_gamma   90.00
#
_symmetry.space_group_name_H-M   'P 1'
#
loop_
_entity.id
_entity.type
_entity.pdbx_description
1 polymer ?
#
loop_
_entity_poly.entity_id
_entity_poly.type
_entity_poly.pdbx_seq_one_letter_code
_entity_poly.pdbx_strand_id
1 'polypeptide(L)'
;MMSGRRNSPIETHWCLEGWAYLAVVLLVLLGAWVRQINLLFLVAGLMAGPLLWSWWWAGRQLRGITVRRRLPRSVCAGDLLVVELELVNTRFRGACWALVVEEQIGHETIPQVAASEKIYIPYLPAGGRQTASYRGRFPLRGRYRLGSIRISSRFPFGLVQHSLQLGEVETLMVYPRIGRLGRRWIARRQQAFEGVQRREQRPGRVEGDFYGVRPWQSGDRRRWIHWRASARHQT
;
A
#
# COMPACT_ATOMS: atom_id res chain seq x y z
N MET A 1 12.99 9.92 13.45
CA MET A 1 12.06 9.57 14.53
C MET A 1 11.81 8.07 14.43
N MET A 2 12.35 7.29 15.37
CA MET A 2 12.18 5.83 15.41
C MET A 2 10.79 5.56 15.98
N SER A 3 9.84 5.29 15.10
CA SER A 3 8.48 4.88 15.48
C SER A 3 8.53 3.49 16.12
N GLY A 4 7.83 3.35 17.26
CA GLY A 4 7.94 2.26 18.20
C GLY A 4 7.59 0.90 17.61
N ARG A 5 8.44 -0.08 17.86
CA ARG A 5 8.21 -1.51 17.67
C ARG A 5 6.99 -1.97 18.49
N ARG A 6 5.79 -1.91 17.93
CA ARG A 6 4.72 -2.78 18.42
C ARG A 6 4.91 -4.15 17.74
N ASN A 7 5.72 -4.99 18.36
CA ASN A 7 5.75 -6.41 18.03
C ASN A 7 4.42 -7.01 18.51
N SER A 8 3.51 -7.24 17.57
CA SER A 8 2.33 -8.05 17.86
C SER A 8 2.78 -9.46 18.27
N PRO A 9 2.03 -10.15 19.14
CA PRO A 9 2.35 -11.53 19.47
C PRO A 9 2.36 -12.39 18.21
N ILE A 10 3.26 -13.38 18.19
CA ILE A 10 3.28 -14.36 17.09
C ILE A 10 2.06 -15.26 17.26
N GLU A 11 1.18 -15.24 16.27
CA GLU A 11 0.03 -16.11 16.19
C GLU A 11 0.45 -17.46 15.61
N THR A 12 0.03 -18.54 16.22
CA THR A 12 0.32 -19.90 15.77
C THR A 12 -0.96 -20.59 15.38
N HIS A 13 -1.01 -21.07 14.14
CA HIS A 13 -2.16 -21.82 13.63
C HIS A 13 -1.69 -23.19 13.11
N TRP A 14 -2.40 -24.22 13.51
CA TRP A 14 -2.20 -25.56 12.95
C TRP A 14 -2.82 -25.63 11.57
N CYS A 15 -2.03 -26.07 10.61
CA CYS A 15 -2.54 -26.33 9.26
C CYS A 15 -3.36 -27.63 9.25
N LEU A 16 -4.21 -27.82 8.25
CA LEU A 16 -4.98 -29.06 8.07
C LEU A 16 -4.03 -30.25 7.95
N GLU A 17 -2.94 -30.07 7.22
CA GLU A 17 -1.86 -31.05 7.04
C GLU A 17 -1.20 -31.42 8.39
N GLY A 18 -1.05 -30.45 9.28
CA GLY A 18 -0.52 -30.68 10.62
C GLY A 18 -1.43 -31.54 11.49
N TRP A 19 -2.74 -31.30 11.44
CA TRP A 19 -3.71 -32.12 12.12
C TRP A 19 -3.78 -33.54 11.58
N ALA A 20 -3.78 -33.71 10.22
CA ALA A 20 -3.75 -35.00 9.59
C ALA A 20 -2.48 -35.80 9.97
N TYR A 21 -1.34 -35.11 9.95
CA TYR A 21 -0.06 -35.73 10.35
C TYR A 21 -0.07 -36.15 11.83
N LEU A 22 -0.59 -35.30 12.70
CA LEU A 22 -0.73 -35.64 14.13
C LEU A 22 -1.63 -36.86 14.35
N ALA A 23 -2.75 -36.95 13.61
CA ALA A 23 -3.64 -38.10 13.67
C ALA A 23 -2.93 -39.40 13.27
N VAL A 24 -2.10 -39.36 12.23
CA VAL A 24 -1.30 -40.50 11.79
C VAL A 24 -0.29 -40.92 12.86
N VAL A 25 0.42 -39.95 13.47
CA VAL A 25 1.38 -40.25 14.55
C VAL A 25 0.69 -40.91 15.74
N LEU A 26 -0.49 -40.39 16.13
CA LEU A 26 -1.28 -40.97 17.22
C LEU A 26 -1.77 -42.40 16.89
N LEU A 27 -2.18 -42.64 15.65
CA LEU A 27 -2.60 -43.98 15.19
C LEU A 27 -1.43 -44.96 15.24
N VAL A 28 -0.23 -44.58 14.79
CA VAL A 28 0.97 -45.40 14.88
C VAL A 28 1.34 -45.70 16.32
N LEU A 29 1.26 -44.68 17.22
CA LEU A 29 1.49 -44.84 18.65
C LEU A 29 0.49 -45.83 19.29
N LEU A 30 -0.79 -45.70 18.95
CA LEU A 30 -1.83 -46.61 19.44
C LEU A 30 -1.58 -48.05 18.97
N GLY A 31 -1.21 -48.22 17.68
CA GLY A 31 -0.83 -49.53 17.14
C GLY A 31 0.40 -50.12 17.82
N ALA A 32 1.40 -49.29 18.13
CA ALA A 32 2.59 -49.65 18.88
C ALA A 32 2.23 -50.17 20.27
N TRP A 33 1.33 -49.49 20.95
CA TRP A 33 0.91 -49.86 22.29
C TRP A 33 0.11 -51.17 22.30
N VAL A 34 -0.88 -51.31 21.39
CA VAL A 34 -1.73 -52.48 21.31
C VAL A 34 -0.91 -53.74 20.95
N ARG A 35 0.02 -53.59 20.01
CA ARG A 35 0.83 -54.71 19.49
C ARG A 35 2.12 -54.94 20.25
N GLN A 36 2.50 -54.03 21.18
CA GLN A 36 3.74 -54.11 21.94
C GLN A 36 5.01 -54.28 21.08
N ILE A 37 4.99 -53.63 19.90
CA ILE A 37 6.10 -53.73 18.92
C ILE A 37 7.03 -52.53 19.12
N ASN A 38 8.25 -52.80 19.63
CA ASN A 38 9.25 -51.74 19.90
C ASN A 38 9.62 -50.92 18.66
N LEU A 39 9.63 -51.55 17.47
CA LEU A 39 9.91 -50.85 16.22
C LEU A 39 8.87 -49.76 15.91
N LEU A 40 7.59 -49.98 16.20
CA LEU A 40 6.55 -48.99 16.00
C LEU A 40 6.69 -47.79 16.92
N PHE A 41 7.15 -47.97 18.14
CA PHE A 41 7.48 -46.86 19.07
C PHE A 41 8.63 -46.01 18.51
N LEU A 42 9.65 -46.64 17.94
CA LEU A 42 10.76 -45.94 17.30
C LEU A 42 10.28 -45.13 16.10
N VAL A 43 9.46 -45.71 15.23
CA VAL A 43 8.87 -45.02 14.09
C VAL A 43 8.01 -43.85 14.52
N ALA A 44 7.14 -44.01 15.53
CA ALA A 44 6.32 -42.92 16.06
C ALA A 44 7.17 -41.80 16.64
N GLY A 45 8.24 -42.12 17.36
CA GLY A 45 9.19 -41.12 17.87
C GLY A 45 9.90 -40.35 16.75
N LEU A 46 10.31 -41.05 15.67
CA LEU A 46 10.89 -40.41 14.50
C LEU A 46 9.88 -39.49 13.79
N MET A 47 8.62 -39.89 13.70
CA MET A 47 7.55 -39.07 13.12
C MET A 47 7.20 -37.86 14.00
N ALA A 48 7.35 -37.94 15.31
CA ALA A 48 7.14 -36.82 16.21
C ALA A 48 8.19 -35.68 16.03
N GLY A 49 9.40 -36.05 15.58
CA GLY A 49 10.50 -35.09 15.36
C GLY A 49 10.15 -33.94 14.45
N PRO A 50 9.63 -34.13 13.24
CA PRO A 50 9.21 -33.05 12.34
C PRO A 50 8.15 -32.10 12.90
N LEU A 51 7.21 -32.61 13.72
CA LEU A 51 6.21 -31.78 14.41
C LEU A 51 6.87 -30.83 15.39
N LEU A 52 7.68 -31.35 16.27
CA LEU A 52 8.39 -30.57 17.30
C LEU A 52 9.34 -29.57 16.65
N TRP A 53 10.07 -29.99 15.63
CA TRP A 53 10.98 -29.13 14.87
C TRP A 53 10.24 -28.01 14.16
N SER A 54 9.14 -28.31 13.48
CA SER A 54 8.31 -27.32 12.78
C SER A 54 7.76 -26.27 13.75
N TRP A 55 7.23 -26.72 14.89
CA TRP A 55 6.69 -25.82 15.91
C TRP A 55 7.76 -24.88 16.50
N TRP A 56 8.94 -25.43 16.81
CA TRP A 56 10.03 -24.65 17.39
C TRP A 56 10.68 -23.68 16.40
N TRP A 57 10.93 -24.14 15.17
CA TRP A 57 11.68 -23.39 14.15
C TRP A 57 10.86 -22.26 13.57
N ALA A 58 9.62 -22.51 13.17
CA ALA A 58 8.80 -21.55 12.46
C ALA A 58 8.54 -20.27 13.28
N GLY A 59 8.34 -20.39 14.60
CA GLY A 59 8.20 -19.23 15.48
C GLY A 59 9.49 -18.43 15.64
N ARG A 60 10.66 -19.10 15.61
CA ARG A 60 11.95 -18.42 15.78
C ARG A 60 12.35 -17.60 14.56
N GLN A 61 12.06 -18.09 13.35
CA GLN A 61 12.48 -17.39 12.14
C GLN A 61 11.75 -16.06 11.90
N LEU A 62 10.53 -15.87 12.41
CA LEU A 62 9.79 -14.63 12.27
C LEU A 62 10.28 -13.51 13.22
N ARG A 63 10.97 -13.88 14.30
CA ARG A 63 11.51 -12.90 15.24
C ARG A 63 12.66 -12.14 14.60
N GLY A 64 12.59 -10.80 14.66
CA GLY A 64 13.63 -9.93 14.12
C GLY A 64 13.47 -9.59 12.64
N ILE A 65 12.35 -9.91 12.01
CA ILE A 65 12.01 -9.36 10.70
C ILE A 65 11.40 -7.97 10.91
N THR A 66 11.85 -7.02 10.11
CA THR A 66 11.26 -5.67 10.01
C THR A 66 10.85 -5.41 8.58
N VAL A 67 9.74 -4.69 8.41
CA VAL A 67 9.21 -4.32 7.10
C VAL A 67 9.11 -2.81 7.03
N ARG A 68 9.49 -2.27 5.87
CA ARG A 68 9.28 -0.88 5.50
C ARG A 68 8.53 -0.83 4.18
N ARG A 69 7.47 -0.06 4.16
CA ARG A 69 6.67 0.20 2.96
C ARG A 69 7.18 1.47 2.29
N ARG A 70 7.30 1.43 0.97
CA ARG A 70 7.59 2.60 0.15
C ARG A 70 6.41 2.87 -0.76
N LEU A 71 5.71 3.95 -0.48
CA LEU A 71 4.56 4.40 -1.26
C LEU A 71 4.95 5.61 -2.11
N PRO A 72 4.41 5.74 -3.31
CA PRO A 72 4.50 6.99 -4.08
C PRO A 72 3.70 8.09 -3.38
N ARG A 73 4.12 9.32 -3.58
CA ARG A 73 3.48 10.49 -2.93
C ARG A 73 2.05 10.75 -3.40
N SER A 74 1.73 10.39 -4.63
CA SER A 74 0.41 10.61 -5.22
C SER A 74 0.11 9.57 -6.29
N VAL A 75 -1.14 9.15 -6.37
CA VAL A 75 -1.66 8.19 -7.35
C VAL A 75 -3.01 8.69 -7.83
N CYS A 76 -3.31 8.52 -9.12
CA CYS A 76 -4.62 8.81 -9.66
C CYS A 76 -5.46 7.52 -9.80
N ALA A 77 -6.77 7.67 -9.69
CA ALA A 77 -7.70 6.54 -9.85
C ALA A 77 -7.54 5.89 -11.23
N GLY A 78 -7.37 4.57 -11.25
CA GLY A 78 -7.14 3.78 -12.46
C GLY A 78 -5.69 3.65 -12.89
N ASP A 79 -4.76 4.40 -12.30
CA ASP A 79 -3.33 4.25 -12.58
C ASP A 79 -2.77 2.99 -11.90
N LEU A 80 -1.69 2.46 -12.50
CA LEU A 80 -0.96 1.35 -11.92
C LEU A 80 -0.13 1.85 -10.74
N LEU A 81 -0.42 1.34 -9.55
CA LEU A 81 0.38 1.54 -8.36
C LEU A 81 1.38 0.40 -8.21
N VAL A 82 2.62 0.74 -7.96
CA VAL A 82 3.65 -0.20 -7.53
C VAL A 82 3.97 0.11 -6.06
N VAL A 83 3.72 -0.85 -5.19
CA VAL A 83 4.09 -0.78 -3.77
C VAL A 83 5.34 -1.61 -3.56
N GLU A 84 6.36 -1.01 -3.00
CA GLU A 84 7.60 -1.69 -2.65
C GLU A 84 7.63 -1.97 -1.15
N LEU A 85 7.88 -3.22 -0.80
CA LEU A 85 8.06 -3.69 0.56
C LEU A 85 9.52 -4.10 0.75
N GLU A 86 10.22 -3.39 1.61
CA GLU A 86 11.59 -3.70 1.99
C GLU A 86 11.57 -4.51 3.27
N LEU A 87 11.96 -5.79 3.19
CA LEU A 87 12.10 -6.68 4.33
C LEU A 87 13.56 -6.73 4.76
N VAL A 88 13.78 -6.61 6.05
CA VAL A 88 15.12 -6.70 6.65
C VAL A 88 15.10 -7.73 7.77
N ASN A 89 15.99 -8.70 7.69
CA ASN A 89 16.26 -9.63 8.76
C ASN A 89 17.34 -9.03 9.67
N THR A 90 16.95 -8.57 10.86
CA THR A 90 17.89 -7.93 11.81
C THR A 90 18.71 -8.94 12.60
N ARG A 91 18.50 -10.23 12.40
CA ARG A 91 19.22 -11.28 13.10
C ARG A 91 20.59 -11.52 12.44
N PHE A 92 21.62 -11.58 13.23
CA PHE A 92 22.97 -11.92 12.79
C PHE A 92 23.13 -13.41 12.44
N ARG A 93 22.32 -14.27 13.04
CA ARG A 93 22.34 -15.71 12.80
C ARG A 93 20.93 -16.23 12.56
N GLY A 94 20.74 -16.97 11.48
CA GLY A 94 19.48 -17.58 11.06
C GLY A 94 18.81 -16.84 9.94
N ALA A 95 18.77 -17.49 8.80
CA ALA A 95 17.99 -17.06 7.64
C ALA A 95 16.51 -17.36 7.86
N CYS A 96 15.66 -16.68 7.11
CA CYS A 96 14.22 -16.94 7.07
C CYS A 96 13.87 -17.56 5.73
N TRP A 97 13.00 -18.58 5.79
CA TRP A 97 12.61 -19.36 4.63
C TRP A 97 11.11 -19.33 4.41
N ALA A 98 10.70 -19.36 3.15
CA ALA A 98 9.31 -19.51 2.73
C ALA A 98 8.37 -18.48 3.42
N LEU A 99 8.73 -17.20 3.35
CA LEU A 99 7.93 -16.12 3.91
C LEU A 99 6.80 -15.75 2.94
N VAL A 100 5.60 -15.65 3.45
CA VAL A 100 4.46 -15.08 2.75
C VAL A 100 4.13 -13.75 3.41
N VAL A 101 4.20 -12.69 2.63
CA VAL A 101 3.86 -11.32 3.05
C VAL A 101 2.49 -11.00 2.48
N GLU A 102 1.54 -10.70 3.35
CA GLU A 102 0.17 -10.39 3.00
C GLU A 102 -0.18 -8.99 3.50
N GLU A 103 -0.74 -8.18 2.62
CA GLU A 103 -1.19 -6.83 2.92
C GLU A 103 -2.67 -6.69 2.64
N GLN A 104 -3.40 -6.11 3.59
CA GLN A 104 -4.81 -5.79 3.44
C GLN A 104 -4.97 -4.32 3.08
N ILE A 105 -5.63 -4.05 1.97
CA ILE A 105 -5.89 -2.72 1.47
C ILE A 105 -7.39 -2.51 1.46
N GLY A 106 -7.88 -1.46 2.11
CA GLY A 106 -9.30 -1.14 2.16
C GLY A 106 -9.55 0.32 1.81
N HIS A 107 -10.67 0.59 1.16
CA HIS A 107 -11.16 1.95 0.96
C HIS A 107 -11.89 2.43 2.23
N GLU A 108 -11.62 3.66 2.69
CA GLU A 108 -12.16 4.17 3.95
C GLU A 108 -13.69 4.21 3.99
N THR A 109 -14.31 4.57 2.87
CA THR A 109 -15.77 4.78 2.76
C THR A 109 -16.49 3.59 2.15
N ILE A 110 -15.82 2.74 1.37
CA ILE A 110 -16.44 1.66 0.59
C ILE A 110 -15.75 0.32 0.94
N PRO A 111 -16.29 -0.42 1.92
CA PRO A 111 -15.66 -1.66 2.39
C PRO A 111 -15.55 -2.77 1.32
N GLN A 112 -16.41 -2.72 0.29
CA GLN A 112 -16.39 -3.70 -0.81
C GLN A 112 -15.13 -3.59 -1.70
N VAL A 113 -14.41 -2.47 -1.62
CA VAL A 113 -13.15 -2.26 -2.33
C VAL A 113 -11.99 -2.64 -1.40
N ALA A 114 -11.97 -3.89 -0.98
CA ALA A 114 -10.86 -4.46 -0.24
C ALA A 114 -10.07 -5.39 -1.16
N ALA A 115 -8.75 -5.25 -1.14
CA ALA A 115 -7.83 -6.15 -1.84
C ALA A 115 -6.86 -6.75 -0.82
N SER A 116 -6.47 -7.99 -1.05
CA SER A 116 -5.40 -8.65 -0.29
C SER A 116 -4.36 -9.11 -1.28
N GLU A 117 -3.17 -8.56 -1.15
CA GLU A 117 -2.03 -8.91 -2.00
C GLU A 117 -1.06 -9.79 -1.23
N LYS A 118 -0.62 -10.88 -1.88
CA LYS A 118 0.31 -11.85 -1.29
C LYS A 118 1.58 -11.91 -2.10
N ILE A 119 2.70 -11.80 -1.42
CA ILE A 119 4.02 -11.92 -2.01
C ILE A 119 4.75 -13.07 -1.33
N TYR A 120 5.35 -13.95 -2.13
CA TYR A 120 6.18 -15.03 -1.65
C TYR A 120 7.66 -14.67 -1.72
N ILE A 121 8.37 -14.85 -0.61
CA ILE A 121 9.79 -14.63 -0.49
C ILE A 121 10.42 -15.95 -0.08
N PRO A 122 11.13 -16.63 -0.99
CA PRO A 122 11.65 -17.98 -0.73
C PRO A 122 12.75 -17.98 0.34
N TYR A 123 13.58 -16.95 0.37
CA TYR A 123 14.74 -16.89 1.24
C TYR A 123 15.11 -15.44 1.61
N LEU A 124 15.37 -15.20 2.89
CA LEU A 124 15.89 -13.94 3.39
C LEU A 124 17.11 -14.22 4.28
N PRO A 125 18.34 -13.86 3.86
CA PRO A 125 19.55 -14.18 4.59
C PRO A 125 19.63 -13.50 5.96
N ALA A 126 20.47 -14.01 6.85
CA ALA A 126 20.77 -13.37 8.13
C ALA A 126 21.43 -12.01 7.89
N GLY A 127 20.97 -10.97 8.59
CA GLY A 127 21.41 -9.58 8.39
C GLY A 127 21.08 -9.01 7.00
N GLY A 128 20.39 -9.79 6.15
CA GLY A 128 20.11 -9.42 4.77
C GLY A 128 18.87 -8.57 4.63
N ARG A 129 18.74 -8.00 3.42
CA ARG A 129 17.65 -7.16 2.98
C ARG A 129 17.13 -7.68 1.64
N GLN A 130 15.82 -7.68 1.50
CA GLN A 130 15.17 -8.02 0.23
C GLN A 130 14.01 -7.07 -0.02
N THR A 131 13.92 -6.60 -1.26
CA THR A 131 12.80 -5.78 -1.72
C THR A 131 11.87 -6.63 -2.56
N ALA A 132 10.61 -6.61 -2.22
CA ALA A 132 9.55 -7.24 -2.99
C ALA A 132 8.53 -6.17 -3.38
N SER A 133 7.91 -6.31 -4.54
CA SER A 133 6.92 -5.36 -5.02
C SER A 133 5.68 -6.06 -5.52
N TYR A 134 4.54 -5.45 -5.32
CA TYR A 134 3.29 -5.84 -5.95
C TYR A 134 2.70 -4.67 -6.74
N ARG A 135 1.82 -5.01 -7.66
CA ARG A 135 1.17 -4.05 -8.54
C ARG A 135 -0.33 -4.13 -8.31
N GLY A 136 -0.93 -2.99 -8.02
CA GLY A 136 -2.37 -2.87 -7.85
C GLY A 136 -2.94 -1.71 -8.66
N ARG A 137 -4.25 -1.68 -8.82
CA ARG A 137 -4.98 -0.54 -9.36
C ARG A 137 -6.08 -0.15 -8.40
N PHE A 138 -6.15 1.13 -8.08
CA PHE A 138 -7.24 1.67 -7.28
C PHE A 138 -8.31 2.23 -8.21
N PRO A 139 -9.48 1.58 -8.33
CA PRO A 139 -10.51 1.99 -9.29
C PRO A 139 -11.16 3.31 -8.91
N LEU A 140 -11.26 3.60 -7.63
CA LEU A 140 -11.96 4.75 -7.08
C LEU A 140 -11.00 5.77 -6.49
N ARG A 141 -11.38 7.04 -6.55
CA ARG A 141 -10.69 8.11 -5.81
C ARG A 141 -11.09 8.09 -4.34
N GLY A 142 -10.21 8.56 -3.46
CA GLY A 142 -10.50 8.66 -2.03
C GLY A 142 -9.32 8.24 -1.16
N ARG A 143 -9.60 8.04 0.10
CA ARG A 143 -8.60 7.56 1.07
C ARG A 143 -8.61 6.04 1.12
N TYR A 144 -7.45 5.45 0.93
CA TYR A 144 -7.23 4.03 1.11
C TYR A 144 -6.39 3.82 2.36
N ARG A 145 -6.81 2.87 3.18
CA ARG A 145 -6.05 2.41 4.34
C ARG A 145 -5.28 1.17 3.95
N LEU A 146 -3.97 1.26 4.02
CA LEU A 146 -3.09 0.12 3.93
C LEU A 146 -2.88 -0.38 5.36
N GLY A 147 -3.38 -1.57 5.64
CA GLY A 147 -3.35 -2.18 6.97
C GLY A 147 -1.96 -2.59 7.41
N SER A 148 -1.90 -3.26 8.56
CA SER A 148 -0.68 -3.93 9.00
C SER A 148 -0.29 -5.03 8.00
N ILE A 149 1.00 -5.20 7.81
CA ILE A 149 1.55 -6.25 6.95
C ILE A 149 1.64 -7.53 7.78
N ARG A 150 0.95 -8.59 7.32
CA ARG A 150 1.05 -9.91 7.92
C ARG A 150 2.16 -10.70 7.23
N ILE A 151 3.14 -11.15 8.01
CA ILE A 151 4.17 -12.07 7.54
C ILE A 151 3.91 -13.42 8.14
N SER A 152 3.83 -14.44 7.32
CA SER A 152 3.63 -15.81 7.76
C SER A 152 4.66 -16.75 7.14
N SER A 153 4.92 -17.85 7.83
CA SER A 153 5.74 -18.96 7.30
C SER A 153 5.20 -20.28 7.79
N ARG A 154 5.30 -21.28 6.92
CA ARG A 154 4.98 -22.68 7.20
C ARG A 154 6.20 -23.59 7.15
N PHE A 155 7.38 -23.00 7.01
CA PHE A 155 8.63 -23.77 6.92
C PHE A 155 8.98 -24.45 8.26
N PRO A 156 9.51 -25.71 8.29
CA PRO A 156 10.00 -26.44 7.12
C PRO A 156 8.96 -27.39 6.48
N PHE A 157 8.06 -27.99 7.23
CA PHE A 157 7.23 -29.11 6.75
C PHE A 157 5.77 -28.72 6.43
N GLY A 158 5.40 -27.46 6.59
CA GLY A 158 4.05 -27.02 6.33
C GLY A 158 3.01 -27.41 7.37
N LEU A 159 3.42 -28.03 8.48
CA LEU A 159 2.52 -28.55 9.51
C LEU A 159 1.92 -27.47 10.41
N VAL A 160 2.72 -26.44 10.68
CA VAL A 160 2.35 -25.33 11.55
C VAL A 160 2.67 -24.01 10.84
N GLN A 161 1.71 -23.10 10.88
CA GLN A 161 1.88 -21.75 10.37
C GLN A 161 2.05 -20.79 11.53
N HIS A 162 3.11 -20.01 11.48
CA HIS A 162 3.27 -18.86 12.36
C HIS A 162 3.07 -17.58 11.57
N SER A 163 2.40 -16.59 12.18
CA SER A 163 2.17 -15.29 11.59
C SER A 163 2.52 -14.18 12.56
N LEU A 164 3.03 -13.10 12.02
CA LEU A 164 3.41 -11.89 12.73
C LEU A 164 2.84 -10.69 12.00
N GLN A 165 2.18 -9.78 12.70
CA GLN A 165 1.71 -8.53 12.14
C GLN A 165 2.73 -7.44 12.43
N LEU A 166 3.16 -6.74 11.37
CA LEU A 166 4.17 -5.68 11.42
C LEU A 166 3.67 -4.43 10.70
N GLY A 167 4.25 -3.30 11.10
CA GLY A 167 3.95 -2.01 10.47
C GLY A 167 2.74 -1.33 11.05
N GLU A 168 2.63 -0.06 10.70
CA GLU A 168 1.51 0.79 11.08
C GLU A 168 0.53 0.90 9.91
N VAL A 169 -0.70 1.27 10.24
CA VAL A 169 -1.70 1.57 9.23
C VAL A 169 -1.31 2.89 8.57
N GLU A 170 -1.09 2.86 7.27
CA GLU A 170 -0.80 4.04 6.47
C GLU A 170 -2.00 4.42 5.62
N THR A 171 -2.15 5.71 5.36
CA THR A 171 -3.23 6.23 4.52
C THR A 171 -2.65 6.73 3.21
N LEU A 172 -3.18 6.23 2.10
CA LEU A 172 -2.85 6.68 0.75
C LEU A 172 -4.02 7.47 0.17
N MET A 173 -3.74 8.69 -0.30
CA MET A 173 -4.72 9.51 -1.00
C MET A 173 -4.65 9.20 -2.50
N VAL A 174 -5.78 8.72 -3.05
CA VAL A 174 -5.95 8.48 -4.47
C VAL A 174 -6.75 9.63 -5.08
N TYR A 175 -6.12 10.35 -6.00
CA TYR A 175 -6.71 11.50 -6.67
C TYR A 175 -7.66 11.09 -7.81
N PRO A 176 -8.57 11.97 -8.21
CA PRO A 176 -9.40 11.73 -9.38
C PRO A 176 -8.53 11.51 -10.63
N ARG A 177 -9.03 10.74 -11.56
CA ARG A 177 -8.37 10.55 -12.84
C ARG A 177 -8.24 11.89 -13.56
N ILE A 178 -7.01 12.27 -13.88
CA ILE A 178 -6.72 13.49 -14.63
C ILE A 178 -6.90 13.16 -16.13
N GLY A 179 -7.82 13.87 -16.79
CA GLY A 179 -8.00 13.75 -18.22
C GLY A 179 -6.78 14.29 -18.99
N ARG A 180 -6.55 13.76 -20.17
CA ARG A 180 -5.55 14.33 -21.08
C ARG A 180 -6.18 15.46 -21.88
N LEU A 181 -5.57 16.63 -21.85
CA LEU A 181 -6.01 17.74 -22.68
C LEU A 181 -5.73 17.41 -24.15
N GLY A 182 -6.80 17.38 -24.95
CA GLY A 182 -6.66 17.15 -26.38
C GLY A 182 -5.96 18.34 -27.05
N ARG A 183 -5.17 18.07 -28.11
CA ARG A 183 -4.49 19.12 -28.90
C ARG A 183 -5.42 20.26 -29.36
N ARG A 184 -6.67 19.93 -29.70
CA ARG A 184 -7.68 20.93 -30.08
C ARG A 184 -8.05 21.89 -28.97
N TRP A 185 -8.06 21.42 -27.70
CA TRP A 185 -8.34 22.27 -26.55
C TRP A 185 -7.17 23.22 -26.26
N ILE A 186 -5.93 22.73 -26.36
CA ILE A 186 -4.71 23.52 -26.21
C ILE A 186 -4.67 24.61 -27.30
N ALA A 187 -4.92 24.26 -28.59
CA ALA A 187 -4.95 25.19 -29.68
C ALA A 187 -6.04 26.27 -29.51
N ARG A 188 -7.25 25.89 -29.07
CA ARG A 188 -8.32 26.87 -28.77
C ARG A 188 -7.94 27.82 -27.65
N ARG A 189 -7.27 27.36 -26.64
CA ARG A 189 -6.83 28.19 -25.54
C ARG A 189 -5.72 29.14 -25.97
N GLN A 190 -4.77 28.71 -26.78
CA GLN A 190 -3.74 29.57 -27.36
C GLN A 190 -4.37 30.65 -28.25
N GLN A 191 -5.32 30.29 -29.15
CA GLN A 191 -6.04 31.25 -29.95
C GLN A 191 -6.86 32.26 -29.14
N ALA A 192 -7.45 31.81 -28.01
CA ALA A 192 -8.15 32.70 -27.10
C ALA A 192 -7.19 33.68 -26.40
N PHE A 193 -6.01 33.26 -25.97
CA PHE A 193 -4.98 34.13 -25.42
C PHE A 193 -4.45 35.13 -26.45
N GLU A 194 -4.17 34.68 -27.69
CA GLU A 194 -3.74 35.57 -28.78
C GLU A 194 -4.86 36.57 -29.15
N GLY A 195 -6.11 36.14 -29.09
CA GLY A 195 -7.27 37.00 -29.33
C GLY A 195 -7.43 38.07 -28.22
N VAL A 196 -7.07 37.76 -26.97
CA VAL A 196 -7.07 38.73 -25.88
C VAL A 196 -5.93 39.71 -26.06
N GLN A 197 -4.70 39.27 -26.36
CA GLN A 197 -3.57 40.17 -26.59
C GLN A 197 -3.80 41.11 -27.82
N ARG A 198 -4.41 40.63 -28.91
CA ARG A 198 -4.78 41.49 -30.03
C ARG A 198 -5.88 42.49 -29.70
N ARG A 199 -6.77 42.17 -28.73
CA ARG A 199 -7.80 43.09 -28.23
C ARG A 199 -7.26 44.13 -27.27
N GLU A 200 -6.23 43.79 -26.50
CA GLU A 200 -5.56 44.75 -25.57
C GLU A 200 -4.89 45.91 -26.30
N GLN A 201 -4.56 45.73 -27.60
CA GLN A 201 -4.07 46.84 -28.43
C GLN A 201 -5.16 47.87 -28.83
N ARG A 202 -6.45 47.63 -28.47
CA ARG A 202 -7.53 48.61 -28.66
C ARG A 202 -8.00 49.11 -27.27
N PRO A 203 -7.46 50.23 -26.78
CA PRO A 203 -7.86 50.75 -25.47
C PRO A 203 -9.36 51.13 -25.50
N GLY A 204 -10.13 50.58 -24.60
CA GLY A 204 -11.48 51.03 -24.29
C GLY A 204 -12.67 50.11 -24.57
N ARG A 205 -12.49 48.83 -25.01
CA ARG A 205 -13.63 47.97 -25.38
C ARG A 205 -13.69 46.56 -24.77
N VAL A 206 -12.91 46.29 -23.72
CA VAL A 206 -12.85 44.91 -23.18
C VAL A 206 -13.43 44.86 -21.78
N GLU A 207 -14.45 44.05 -21.57
CA GLU A 207 -14.86 43.56 -20.26
C GLU A 207 -13.80 42.55 -19.80
N GLY A 208 -12.77 43.00 -19.09
CA GLY A 208 -11.65 42.21 -18.58
C GLY A 208 -11.18 42.76 -17.26
N ASP A 209 -10.03 42.27 -16.80
CA ASP A 209 -9.42 42.73 -15.55
C ASP A 209 -9.17 44.22 -15.55
N PHE A 210 -9.34 44.83 -14.36
CA PHE A 210 -9.15 46.28 -14.17
C PHE A 210 -7.70 46.65 -14.46
N TYR A 211 -7.49 47.44 -15.54
CA TYR A 211 -6.17 47.92 -15.91
C TYR A 211 -5.85 49.29 -15.36
N GLY A 212 -6.87 50.21 -15.32
CA GLY A 212 -6.68 51.55 -14.86
C GLY A 212 -7.87 52.45 -15.17
N VAL A 213 -7.84 53.67 -14.66
CA VAL A 213 -8.84 54.74 -14.89
C VAL A 213 -8.22 55.77 -15.81
N ARG A 214 -8.93 56.17 -16.87
CA ARG A 214 -8.58 57.27 -17.77
C ARG A 214 -9.68 58.31 -17.83
N PRO A 215 -9.41 59.53 -18.28
CA PRO A 215 -10.46 60.50 -18.54
C PRO A 215 -11.52 60.01 -19.51
N TRP A 216 -12.78 60.38 -19.27
CA TRP A 216 -13.92 60.01 -20.12
C TRP A 216 -13.75 60.55 -21.54
N GLN A 217 -14.08 59.75 -22.53
CA GLN A 217 -14.04 60.14 -23.93
C GLN A 217 -15.43 59.95 -24.55
N SER A 218 -15.72 60.75 -25.56
CA SER A 218 -16.97 60.63 -26.32
C SER A 218 -17.08 59.24 -26.97
N GLY A 219 -18.17 58.52 -26.65
CA GLY A 219 -18.38 57.13 -27.03
C GLY A 219 -18.18 56.10 -25.92
N ASP A 220 -17.70 56.48 -24.75
CA ASP A 220 -17.63 55.61 -23.58
C ASP A 220 -19.03 55.40 -22.98
N ARG A 221 -19.26 54.20 -22.51
CA ARG A 221 -20.53 53.87 -21.88
C ARG A 221 -20.57 54.42 -20.48
N ARG A 222 -21.64 55.18 -20.09
CA ARG A 222 -21.82 55.80 -18.79
C ARG A 222 -21.71 54.81 -17.62
N ARG A 223 -22.06 53.54 -17.82
CA ARG A 223 -21.93 52.49 -16.79
C ARG A 223 -20.49 52.21 -16.36
N TRP A 224 -19.49 52.64 -17.15
CA TRP A 224 -18.05 52.42 -16.86
C TRP A 224 -17.41 53.59 -16.14
N ILE A 225 -18.18 54.64 -15.84
CA ILE A 225 -17.68 55.80 -15.06
C ILE A 225 -17.41 55.32 -13.64
N HIS A 226 -16.18 55.50 -13.21
CA HIS A 226 -15.79 55.22 -11.84
C HIS A 226 -16.09 56.43 -10.94
N TRP A 227 -17.36 56.57 -10.53
CA TRP A 227 -17.88 57.73 -9.82
C TRP A 227 -17.07 58.16 -8.60
N ARG A 228 -16.49 57.21 -7.87
CA ARG A 228 -15.66 57.45 -6.69
C ARG A 228 -14.33 58.12 -7.05
N ALA A 229 -13.73 57.78 -8.19
CA ALA A 229 -12.52 58.42 -8.68
C ALA A 229 -12.82 59.80 -9.25
N SER A 230 -13.92 59.95 -10.03
CA SER A 230 -14.38 61.26 -10.55
C SER A 230 -14.69 62.26 -9.44
N ALA A 231 -15.36 61.81 -8.36
CA ALA A 231 -15.64 62.68 -7.20
C ALA A 231 -14.36 63.12 -6.47
N ARG A 232 -13.29 62.32 -6.50
CA ARG A 232 -12.02 62.69 -5.87
C ARG A 232 -11.19 63.68 -6.68
N HIS A 233 -11.33 63.62 -8.00
CA HIS A 233 -10.60 64.53 -8.92
C HIS A 233 -11.38 65.73 -9.35
N GLN A 234 -12.61 65.95 -8.84
CA GLN A 234 -13.49 67.08 -9.11
C GLN A 234 -13.71 67.36 -10.62
N THR A 235 -13.69 66.32 -11.46
CA THR A 235 -13.89 66.36 -12.90
C THR A 235 -15.10 65.52 -13.31
#